data_c383f71c626be1107a3cd31e57bc088c
#
_entry.id   c383f71c626be1107a3cd31e57bc088c
#
_cell.length_a   1.000
_cell.length_b   1.000
_cell.length_c   1.000
_cell.angle_alpha   90.00
_cell.angle_beta   90.00
_cell.angle_gamma   90.00
#
_symmetry.space_group_name_H-M   'P 1'
#
loop_
_entity.id
_entity.type
_entity.pdbx_description
1 polymer ?
#
loop_
_entity_poly.entity_id
_entity_poly.type
_entity_poly.pdbx_seq_one_letter_code
_entity_poly.pdbx_strand_id
1 'polypeptide(L)'
;MARYIVDSQIDNHEKYYFIREQESQDIVLLPSKYLMHKKRSKLSPNTIRRSAGAISYYLNYIDETGIQLDDVWEMPYNKQQEHFTDYLIWLQAGLHSGDSYKKKP
;
A
#
# COMPACT_ATOMS: atom_id res chain seq x y z
N MET A 1 -0.52 -6.85 12.88
CA MET A 1 0.30 -7.54 11.88
C MET A 1 -0.16 -7.17 10.49
N ALA A 2 0.77 -6.93 9.59
CA ALA A 2 0.42 -6.50 8.24
C ALA A 2 -0.16 -7.67 7.43
N ARG A 3 -1.28 -7.42 6.75
CA ARG A 3 -1.88 -8.40 5.85
C ARG A 3 -1.27 -8.32 4.45
N TYR A 4 -0.88 -7.14 4.05
CA TYR A 4 -0.33 -6.90 2.71
C TYR A 4 1.12 -6.51 2.82
N ILE A 5 1.96 -7.14 2.02
CA ILE A 5 3.39 -6.90 2.03
C ILE A 5 3.87 -6.56 0.62
N VAL A 6 4.97 -5.84 0.57
CA VAL A 6 5.67 -5.59 -0.69
C VAL A 6 6.63 -6.74 -0.93
N ASP A 7 6.59 -7.29 -2.13
CA ASP A 7 7.52 -8.33 -2.54
C ASP A 7 8.16 -7.90 -3.87
N SER A 8 9.18 -8.59 -4.27
CA SER A 8 9.87 -8.25 -5.52
C SER A 8 10.37 -9.50 -6.20
N GLN A 9 10.56 -9.39 -7.50
CA GLN A 9 11.07 -10.48 -8.32
C GLN A 9 11.98 -9.90 -9.39
N ILE A 10 13.06 -10.61 -9.70
CA ILE A 10 13.98 -10.22 -10.74
C ILE A 10 13.68 -11.05 -11.99
N ASP A 11 13.49 -10.37 -13.11
CA ASP A 11 13.27 -11.00 -14.41
C ASP A 11 14.04 -10.23 -15.45
N ASN A 12 14.84 -10.92 -16.25
CA ASN A 12 15.71 -10.30 -17.25
C ASN A 12 16.57 -9.16 -16.68
N HIS A 13 17.15 -9.40 -15.49
CA HIS A 13 18.02 -8.45 -14.81
C HIS A 13 17.29 -7.20 -14.32
N GLU A 14 15.96 -7.17 -14.41
CA GLU A 14 15.16 -6.05 -13.91
C GLU A 14 14.36 -6.47 -12.69
N LYS A 15 14.23 -5.55 -11.74
CA LYS A 15 13.50 -5.82 -10.51
C LYS A 15 12.09 -5.25 -10.63
N TYR A 16 11.10 -6.09 -10.32
CA TYR A 16 9.68 -5.72 -10.32
C TYR A 16 9.15 -5.82 -8.92
N TYR A 17 8.31 -4.86 -8.54
CA TYR A 17 7.67 -4.83 -7.23
C TYR A 17 6.19 -5.14 -7.37
N PHE A 18 5.64 -5.84 -6.39
CA PHE A 18 4.22 -6.15 -6.37
C PHE A 18 3.75 -6.30 -4.93
N ILE A 19 2.43 -6.33 -4.76
CA ILE A 19 1.80 -6.47 -3.45
C ILE A 19 1.30 -7.89 -3.32
N ARG A 20 1.61 -8.53 -2.21
CA ARG A 20 1.22 -9.89 -1.92
C ARG A 20 0.46 -9.93 -0.60
N GLU A 21 -0.56 -10.76 -0.53
CA GLU A 21 -1.23 -11.03 0.73
C GLU A 21 -0.40 -12.03 1.51
N GLN A 22 -0.11 -11.71 2.77
CA GLN A 22 0.88 -12.45 3.53
C GLN A 22 0.46 -13.89 3.82
N GLU A 23 -0.81 -14.11 4.17
CA GLU A 23 -1.27 -15.45 4.53
C GLU A 23 -1.42 -16.36 3.33
N SER A 24 -2.11 -15.91 2.29
CA SER A 24 -2.39 -16.73 1.13
C SER A 24 -1.25 -16.76 0.13
N GLN A 25 -0.34 -15.81 0.21
CA GLN A 25 0.74 -15.61 -0.76
C GLN A 25 0.24 -15.21 -2.14
N ASP A 26 -1.02 -14.81 -2.24
CA ASP A 26 -1.60 -14.38 -3.51
C ASP A 26 -1.17 -12.96 -3.85
N ILE A 27 -0.97 -12.71 -5.14
CA ILE A 27 -0.65 -11.37 -5.63
C ILE A 27 -1.94 -10.57 -5.68
N VAL A 28 -1.87 -9.33 -5.17
CA VAL A 28 -3.00 -8.40 -5.23
C VAL A 28 -2.94 -7.72 -6.59
N LEU A 29 -3.87 -8.06 -7.48
CA LEU A 29 -3.73 -7.76 -8.91
C LEU A 29 -3.73 -6.27 -9.26
N LEU A 30 -4.71 -5.51 -8.80
CA LEU A 30 -4.82 -4.12 -9.23
C LEU A 30 -3.63 -3.26 -8.81
N PRO A 31 -3.21 -3.27 -7.53
CA PRO A 31 -2.01 -2.55 -7.15
C PRO A 31 -0.77 -3.03 -7.88
N SER A 32 -0.65 -4.32 -8.11
CA SER A 32 0.51 -4.88 -8.80
C SER A 32 0.55 -4.44 -10.24
N LYS A 33 -0.59 -4.36 -10.92
CA LYS A 33 -0.66 -3.84 -12.27
C LYS A 33 -0.26 -2.37 -12.33
N TYR A 34 -0.66 -1.59 -11.33
CA TYR A 34 -0.27 -0.19 -11.23
C TYR A 34 1.25 -0.06 -11.12
N LEU A 35 1.87 -0.90 -10.29
CA LEU A 35 3.33 -0.89 -10.14
C LEU A 35 4.04 -1.29 -11.44
N MET A 36 3.49 -2.24 -12.17
CA MET A 36 4.02 -2.61 -13.49
C MET A 36 3.92 -1.44 -14.46
N HIS A 37 2.81 -0.72 -14.43
CA HIS A 37 2.65 0.46 -15.26
C HIS A 37 3.70 1.52 -14.93
N LYS A 38 3.95 1.75 -13.65
CA LYS A 38 5.00 2.66 -13.20
C LYS A 38 6.37 2.23 -13.71
N LYS A 39 6.65 0.94 -13.72
CA LYS A 39 7.90 0.40 -14.24
C LYS A 39 8.05 0.73 -15.74
N ARG A 40 6.97 0.55 -16.49
CA ARG A 40 6.97 0.86 -17.93
C ARG A 40 7.14 2.35 -18.20
N SER A 41 6.76 3.20 -17.26
CA SER A 41 6.93 4.65 -17.37
C SER A 41 8.36 5.08 -17.06
N LYS A 42 9.26 4.14 -16.84
CA LYS A 42 10.69 4.36 -16.62
C LYS A 42 11.01 5.17 -15.36
N LEU A 43 10.15 5.03 -14.34
CA LEU A 43 10.47 5.60 -13.05
C LEU A 43 11.60 4.81 -12.40
N SER A 44 12.36 5.46 -11.53
CA SER A 44 13.47 4.78 -10.88
C SER A 44 12.96 3.64 -10.00
N PRO A 45 13.75 2.56 -9.83
CA PRO A 45 13.35 1.45 -8.94
C PRO A 45 13.04 1.90 -7.53
N ASN A 46 13.77 2.89 -7.03
CA ASN A 46 13.55 3.40 -5.68
C ASN A 46 12.19 4.10 -5.57
N THR A 47 11.80 4.86 -6.59
CA THR A 47 10.50 5.51 -6.62
C THR A 47 9.37 4.47 -6.64
N ILE A 48 9.55 3.42 -7.44
CA ILE A 48 8.56 2.35 -7.53
C ILE A 48 8.44 1.61 -6.19
N ARG A 49 9.56 1.36 -5.54
CA ARG A 49 9.57 0.71 -4.22
C ARG A 49 8.81 1.54 -3.18
N ARG A 50 9.00 2.86 -3.20
CA ARG A 50 8.28 3.76 -2.28
C ARG A 50 6.78 3.73 -2.56
N SER A 51 6.39 3.71 -3.83
CA SER A 51 4.98 3.61 -4.21
C SER A 51 4.39 2.29 -3.72
N ALA A 52 5.13 1.20 -3.87
CA ALA A 52 4.67 -0.10 -3.38
C ALA A 52 4.44 -0.09 -1.88
N GLY A 53 5.38 0.51 -1.14
CA GLY A 53 5.25 0.63 0.31
C GLY A 53 4.01 1.43 0.70
N ALA A 54 3.79 2.56 0.05
CA ALA A 54 2.64 3.41 0.34
C ALA A 54 1.33 2.68 0.05
N ILE A 55 1.26 1.95 -1.05
CA ILE A 55 0.06 1.17 -1.39
C ILE A 55 -0.17 0.08 -0.34
N SER A 56 0.89 -0.61 0.07
CA SER A 56 0.78 -1.65 1.08
C SER A 56 0.24 -1.10 2.39
N TYR A 57 0.75 0.03 2.85
CA TYR A 57 0.27 0.67 4.07
C TYR A 57 -1.21 1.06 3.96
N TYR A 58 -1.61 1.59 2.82
CA TYR A 58 -3.00 1.97 2.63
C TYR A 58 -3.92 0.75 2.65
N LEU A 59 -3.53 -0.32 1.97
CA LEU A 59 -4.32 -1.55 1.97
C LEU A 59 -4.45 -2.14 3.38
N ASN A 60 -3.39 -2.08 4.18
CA ASN A 60 -3.45 -2.52 5.56
C ASN A 60 -4.38 -1.63 6.38
N TYR A 61 -4.37 -0.34 6.13
CA TYR A 61 -5.26 0.59 6.82
C TYR A 61 -6.73 0.26 6.57
N ILE A 62 -7.12 0.10 5.31
CA ILE A 62 -8.52 -0.21 5.01
C ILE A 62 -8.91 -1.60 5.52
N ASP A 63 -7.99 -2.54 5.53
CA ASP A 63 -8.24 -3.85 6.10
C ASP A 63 -8.51 -3.76 7.60
N GLU A 64 -7.70 -3.01 8.34
CA GLU A 64 -7.87 -2.86 9.78
C GLU A 64 -9.14 -2.11 10.14
N THR A 65 -9.55 -1.15 9.32
CA THR A 65 -10.75 -0.37 9.60
C THR A 65 -12.03 -1.01 9.06
N GLY A 66 -11.90 -2.11 8.32
CA GLY A 66 -13.06 -2.80 7.77
C GLY A 66 -13.69 -2.11 6.57
N ILE A 67 -13.00 -1.16 5.96
CA ILE A 67 -13.50 -0.43 4.80
C ILE A 67 -13.15 -1.21 3.54
N GLN A 68 -14.09 -1.31 2.62
CA GLN A 68 -13.85 -1.94 1.32
C GLN A 68 -13.35 -0.90 0.34
N LEU A 69 -12.42 -1.28 -0.52
CA LEU A 69 -11.87 -0.36 -1.51
C LEU A 69 -12.97 0.18 -2.43
N ASP A 70 -13.91 -0.65 -2.82
CA ASP A 70 -15.03 -0.22 -3.67
C ASP A 70 -15.85 0.87 -3.00
N ASP A 71 -16.02 0.79 -1.68
CA ASP A 71 -16.75 1.81 -0.93
C ASP A 71 -16.03 3.16 -1.00
N VAL A 72 -14.71 3.16 -0.99
CA VAL A 72 -13.93 4.39 -1.12
C VAL A 72 -14.19 5.05 -2.47
N TRP A 73 -14.21 4.25 -3.53
CA TRP A 73 -14.47 4.77 -4.89
C TRP A 73 -15.86 5.38 -5.02
N GLU A 74 -16.82 4.88 -4.26
CA GLU A 74 -18.21 5.34 -4.33
C GLU A 74 -18.49 6.51 -3.39
N MET A 75 -17.57 6.88 -2.53
CA MET A 75 -17.76 7.99 -1.60
C MET A 75 -17.87 9.33 -2.33
N PRO A 76 -18.71 10.27 -1.82
CA PRO A 76 -18.64 11.66 -2.25
C PRO A 76 -17.25 12.23 -1.99
N TYR A 77 -16.89 13.24 -2.76
CA TYR A 77 -15.55 13.81 -2.71
C TYR A 77 -15.14 14.27 -1.29
N ASN A 78 -16.05 14.92 -0.58
CA ASN A 78 -15.76 15.38 0.78
C ASN A 78 -15.51 14.21 1.73
N LYS A 79 -16.20 13.10 1.54
CA LYS A 79 -15.97 11.90 2.35
C LYS A 79 -14.67 11.23 2.01
N GLN A 80 -14.28 11.24 0.74
CA GLN A 80 -12.98 10.73 0.34
C GLN A 80 -11.86 11.54 0.98
N GLN A 81 -12.01 12.85 1.04
CA GLN A 81 -11.00 13.70 1.69
C GLN A 81 -10.87 13.37 3.18
N GLU A 82 -11.99 13.17 3.88
CA GLU A 82 -11.96 12.75 5.27
C GLU A 82 -11.26 11.41 5.43
N HIS A 83 -11.58 10.46 4.55
CA HIS A 83 -10.98 9.13 4.59
C HIS A 83 -9.46 9.20 4.45
N PHE A 84 -8.96 9.95 3.48
CA PHE A 84 -7.52 10.03 3.27
C PHE A 84 -6.83 10.84 4.37
N THR A 85 -7.51 11.82 4.96
CA THR A 85 -6.99 12.53 6.11
C THR A 85 -6.84 11.60 7.30
N ASP A 86 -7.84 10.76 7.55
CA ASP A 86 -7.78 9.76 8.62
C ASP A 86 -6.65 8.76 8.39
N TYR A 87 -6.45 8.38 7.14
CA TYR A 87 -5.33 7.50 6.79
C TYR A 87 -3.98 8.15 7.11
N LEU A 88 -3.82 9.43 6.76
CA LEU A 88 -2.58 10.13 7.03
C LEU A 88 -2.31 10.25 8.53
N ILE A 89 -3.37 10.50 9.31
CA ILE A 89 -3.24 10.53 10.77
C ILE A 89 -2.80 9.17 11.30
N TRP A 90 -3.41 8.10 10.81
CA TRP A 90 -3.05 6.74 11.18
C TRP A 90 -1.57 6.47 10.87
N LEU A 91 -1.12 6.89 9.69
CA LEU A 91 0.24 6.67 9.25
C LEU A 91 1.24 7.47 10.10
N GLN A 92 0.93 8.73 10.38
CA GLN A 92 1.78 9.60 11.19
C GLN A 92 1.86 9.15 12.63
N ALA A 93 0.80 8.57 13.15
CA ALA A 93 0.79 8.06 14.51
C ALA A 93 1.57 6.74 14.65
N GLY A 94 2.02 6.15 13.54
CA GLY A 94 2.75 4.91 13.58
C GLY A 94 1.89 3.69 13.82
N LEU A 95 0.60 3.81 13.64
CA LEU A 95 -0.34 2.70 13.91
C LEU A 95 -0.26 1.60 12.86
N HIS A 96 0.35 1.89 11.73
CA HIS A 96 0.54 0.91 10.65
C HIS A 96 1.46 -0.25 11.04
N SER A 97 2.21 -0.08 12.13
CA SER A 97 3.10 -1.09 12.65
C SER A 97 2.95 -1.09 14.17
N GLY A 98 2.75 -2.25 14.73
CA GLY A 98 2.40 -2.38 16.13
C GLY A 98 3.36 -1.74 17.11
N ASP A 99 4.59 -1.50 16.71
CA ASP A 99 5.63 -1.00 17.61
C ASP A 99 6.31 0.27 17.14
N SER A 100 5.97 0.79 15.95
CA SER A 100 6.71 1.92 15.42
C SER A 100 6.53 3.18 16.26
N TYR A 101 5.35 3.40 16.79
CA TYR A 101 5.09 4.58 17.61
C TYR A 101 5.85 4.54 18.94
N LYS A 102 6.25 3.36 19.38
CA LYS A 102 6.98 3.23 20.63
C LYS A 102 8.37 3.84 20.57
N LYS A 103 8.87 4.07 19.37
CA LYS A 103 10.20 4.62 19.17
C LYS A 103 10.18 6.13 19.20
N LYS A 104 9.04 6.73 19.20
CA LYS A 104 8.91 8.17 19.19
C LYS A 104 8.97 8.71 20.60
N PRO A 105 9.69 9.77 20.78
CA PRO A 105 9.73 10.39 22.10
C PRO A 105 8.39 10.97 22.47
#